data_9e8c2357af5ceeb0d8c2b09ece97d544
#
_entry.id   9e8c2357af5ceeb0d8c2b09ece97d544
#
_cell.length_a   1.000
_cell.length_b   1.000
_cell.length_c   1.000
_cell.angle_alpha   90.00
_cell.angle_beta   90.00
_cell.angle_gamma   90.00
#
_symmetry.space_group_name_H-M   'P 1'
#
loop_
_entity.id
_entity.type
_entity.pdbx_description
1 polymer ?
#
loop_
_entity_poly.entity_id
_entity_poly.type
_entity_poly.pdbx_seq_one_letter_code
_entity_poly.pdbx_strand_id
1 'polypeptide(L)'
;MLLMLVSLLCCVPAAKGCLQCDRRIRLLHEDFILSDPSVNNQIELKKICDYAYVTYRETSQKRKGVIDPTTLYRARTEYQSEFDRFLKTQHTGSITFEATQIMEKGRKILEKHLDAFIHDGLCPNKCGLLNRRVMDCISCRYKIYICPSPTGQQDCGEYPVQAEEGGQAVLNCFLPWHRLLLGTPEYHYSWAPGEPGTKTLAESDLKALVVTADSSVVLNQLHLDEQGTYRCSLQGRNGTNFYQVTFLLTVTRLPAQTHRHFITLPSPPPGDNYSPFQTTEDLLVPVIAVVSALSVAASMGLTVVLG
;
A
#
# COMPACT_ATOMS: atom_id res chain seq x y z
N MET A 1 3.78 41.52 -0.80
CA MET A 1 2.59 41.27 -1.62
C MET A 1 2.80 40.28 -2.75
N LEU A 2 3.89 40.28 -3.49
CA LEU A 2 4.15 39.35 -4.60
C LEU A 2 4.28 37.91 -4.15
N LEU A 3 4.91 37.63 -3.00
CA LEU A 3 5.07 36.27 -2.41
C LEU A 3 3.73 35.67 -1.95
N MET A 4 2.79 36.47 -1.50
CA MET A 4 1.44 36.02 -1.12
C MET A 4 0.60 35.62 -2.35
N LEU A 5 0.77 36.31 -3.48
CA LEU A 5 0.09 36.01 -4.74
C LEU A 5 0.59 34.68 -5.36
N VAL A 6 1.91 34.39 -5.25
CA VAL A 6 2.51 33.16 -5.75
C VAL A 6 2.05 31.97 -4.92
N SER A 7 1.88 32.11 -3.60
CA SER A 7 1.39 31.02 -2.75
C SER A 7 -0.10 30.68 -2.99
N LEU A 8 -0.91 31.66 -3.38
CA LEU A 8 -2.32 31.47 -3.73
C LEU A 8 -2.49 30.71 -5.07
N LEU A 9 -1.57 30.90 -6.02
CA LEU A 9 -1.59 30.20 -7.31
C LEU A 9 -1.16 28.72 -7.21
N CYS A 10 -0.38 28.35 -6.19
CA CYS A 10 0.03 26.94 -5.96
C CYS A 10 -1.05 26.08 -5.31
N CYS A 11 -2.13 26.63 -4.78
CA CYS A 11 -3.18 25.92 -4.08
C CYS A 11 -4.44 25.63 -4.91
N VAL A 12 -4.38 25.73 -6.25
CA VAL A 12 -5.47 25.21 -7.08
C VAL A 12 -5.41 23.68 -7.01
N PRO A 13 -6.31 23.00 -6.28
CA PRO A 13 -6.36 21.55 -6.30
C PRO A 13 -6.61 21.15 -7.74
N ALA A 14 -5.62 20.48 -8.36
CA ALA A 14 -5.79 19.92 -9.69
C ALA A 14 -7.03 19.00 -9.62
N ALA A 15 -8.13 19.43 -10.20
CA ALA A 15 -9.34 18.64 -10.30
C ALA A 15 -9.00 17.37 -11.11
N LYS A 16 -8.76 16.27 -10.40
CA LYS A 16 -8.43 14.98 -10.97
C LYS A 16 -9.73 14.20 -11.05
N GLY A 17 -10.28 14.11 -12.23
CA GLY A 17 -11.54 13.42 -12.49
C GLY A 17 -11.38 12.31 -13.52
N CYS A 18 -12.45 11.59 -13.87
CA CYS A 18 -12.50 10.70 -15.03
C CYS A 18 -12.03 11.44 -16.29
N LEU A 19 -11.81 10.78 -17.41
CA LEU A 19 -11.20 11.43 -18.60
C LEU A 19 -11.83 12.79 -18.93
N GLN A 20 -13.17 12.90 -18.86
CA GLN A 20 -13.90 14.16 -19.10
C GLN A 20 -13.68 15.22 -18.01
N CYS A 21 -13.26 14.81 -16.83
CA CYS A 21 -12.99 15.70 -15.70
C CYS A 21 -11.49 16.02 -15.56
N ASP A 22 -10.61 15.28 -16.24
CA ASP A 22 -9.17 15.47 -16.15
C ASP A 22 -8.75 16.74 -16.91
N ARG A 23 -8.16 17.70 -16.19
CA ARG A 23 -7.73 18.98 -16.76
C ARG A 23 -6.71 18.79 -17.90
N ARG A 24 -5.82 17.79 -17.81
CA ARG A 24 -4.79 17.57 -18.83
C ARG A 24 -5.41 17.06 -20.13
N ILE A 25 -6.43 16.21 -20.03
CA ILE A 25 -7.18 15.75 -21.21
C ILE A 25 -7.95 16.88 -21.85
N ARG A 26 -8.57 17.73 -21.03
CA ARG A 26 -9.29 18.91 -21.56
C ARG A 26 -8.37 19.88 -22.26
N LEU A 27 -7.20 20.19 -21.67
CA LEU A 27 -6.20 21.04 -22.31
C LEU A 27 -5.67 20.41 -23.60
N LEU A 28 -5.41 19.11 -23.63
CA LEU A 28 -4.98 18.39 -24.82
C LEU A 28 -6.00 18.52 -25.97
N HIS A 29 -7.29 18.43 -25.64
CA HIS A 29 -8.35 18.63 -26.64
C HIS A 29 -8.47 20.11 -27.06
N GLU A 30 -8.34 21.06 -26.13
CA GLU A 30 -8.35 22.50 -26.42
C GLU A 30 -7.20 22.89 -27.36
N ASP A 31 -5.97 22.41 -27.07
CA ASP A 31 -4.79 22.63 -27.91
C ASP A 31 -4.99 22.05 -29.32
N PHE A 32 -5.57 20.83 -29.41
CA PHE A 32 -5.88 20.20 -30.69
C PHE A 32 -6.91 21.01 -31.50
N ILE A 33 -7.99 21.47 -30.88
CA ILE A 33 -9.00 22.30 -31.55
C ILE A 33 -8.37 23.58 -32.09
N LEU A 34 -7.55 24.27 -31.27
CA LEU A 34 -6.92 25.54 -31.63
C LEU A 34 -5.81 25.39 -32.68
N SER A 35 -5.26 24.20 -32.86
CA SER A 35 -4.22 23.93 -33.85
C SER A 35 -4.74 23.92 -35.31
N ASP A 36 -6.04 23.75 -35.53
CA ASP A 36 -6.60 23.78 -36.86
C ASP A 36 -6.77 25.24 -37.38
N PRO A 37 -6.29 25.61 -38.59
CA PRO A 37 -6.35 26.95 -39.10
C PRO A 37 -7.78 27.39 -39.49
N SER A 38 -8.70 26.45 -39.69
CA SER A 38 -10.07 26.71 -40.08
C SER A 38 -11.01 26.88 -38.91
N VAL A 39 -11.61 28.02 -38.73
CA VAL A 39 -12.61 28.30 -37.69
C VAL A 39 -13.79 27.35 -37.76
N ASN A 40 -14.22 26.95 -38.96
CA ASN A 40 -15.30 25.99 -39.15
C ASN A 40 -14.91 24.60 -38.62
N ASN A 41 -13.67 24.14 -38.91
CA ASN A 41 -13.15 22.90 -38.36
C ASN A 41 -13.03 22.97 -36.81
N GLN A 42 -12.57 24.08 -36.26
CA GLN A 42 -12.50 24.27 -34.82
C GLN A 42 -13.87 24.10 -34.15
N ILE A 43 -14.93 24.64 -34.74
CA ILE A 43 -16.31 24.50 -34.26
C ILE A 43 -16.75 23.05 -34.28
N GLU A 44 -16.49 22.34 -35.39
CA GLU A 44 -16.84 20.92 -35.50
C GLU A 44 -16.02 20.01 -34.56
N LEU A 45 -14.71 20.25 -34.43
CA LEU A 45 -13.85 19.55 -33.51
C LEU A 45 -14.30 19.74 -32.05
N LYS A 46 -14.71 20.99 -31.71
CA LYS A 46 -15.28 21.28 -30.38
C LYS A 46 -16.56 20.45 -30.12
N LYS A 47 -17.48 20.36 -31.09
CA LYS A 47 -18.69 19.53 -30.95
C LYS A 47 -18.33 18.06 -30.73
N ILE A 48 -17.34 17.53 -31.46
CA ILE A 48 -16.86 16.16 -31.32
C ILE A 48 -16.29 15.92 -29.90
N CYS A 49 -15.46 16.84 -29.39
CA CYS A 49 -14.90 16.75 -28.03
C CYS A 49 -16.00 16.85 -26.97
N ASP A 50 -16.94 17.77 -27.11
CA ASP A 50 -18.07 17.93 -26.17
C ASP A 50 -18.95 16.64 -26.15
N TYR A 51 -19.21 16.05 -27.30
CA TYR A 51 -19.91 14.78 -27.41
C TYR A 51 -19.10 13.62 -26.75
N ALA A 52 -17.78 13.59 -26.96
CA ALA A 52 -16.92 12.61 -26.28
C ALA A 52 -17.00 12.71 -24.76
N TYR A 53 -17.08 13.91 -24.19
CA TYR A 53 -17.22 14.09 -22.73
C TYR A 53 -18.56 13.53 -22.22
N VAL A 54 -19.63 13.64 -22.99
CA VAL A 54 -20.93 13.02 -22.67
C VAL A 54 -20.80 11.51 -22.68
N THR A 55 -20.22 10.93 -23.73
CA THR A 55 -20.06 9.46 -23.87
C THR A 55 -19.11 8.88 -22.79
N TYR A 56 -18.06 9.60 -22.38
CA TYR A 56 -17.18 9.18 -21.29
C TYR A 56 -17.93 9.16 -19.95
N ARG A 57 -18.78 10.16 -19.71
CA ARG A 57 -19.65 10.20 -18.52
C ARG A 57 -20.61 9.02 -18.48
N GLU A 58 -21.32 8.77 -19.59
CA GLU A 58 -22.25 7.65 -19.70
C GLU A 58 -21.55 6.29 -19.54
N THR A 59 -20.37 6.12 -20.16
CA THR A 59 -19.54 4.92 -20.01
C THR A 59 -19.18 4.68 -18.55
N SER A 60 -18.81 5.76 -17.83
CA SER A 60 -18.52 5.70 -16.40
C SER A 60 -19.75 5.37 -15.57
N GLN A 61 -20.92 5.96 -15.88
CA GLN A 61 -22.18 5.72 -15.16
C GLN A 61 -22.60 4.25 -15.21
N LYS A 62 -22.47 3.62 -16.38
CA LYS A 62 -22.74 2.19 -16.58
C LYS A 62 -21.84 1.30 -15.69
N ARG A 63 -20.75 1.85 -15.16
CA ARG A 63 -19.70 1.20 -14.37
C ARG A 63 -19.53 1.82 -12.97
N LYS A 64 -20.63 1.95 -12.22
CA LYS A 64 -20.69 2.52 -10.88
C LYS A 64 -20.34 4.01 -10.77
N GLY A 65 -19.93 4.68 -11.83
CA GLY A 65 -19.64 6.11 -11.88
C GLY A 65 -18.49 6.58 -11.01
N VAL A 66 -17.57 5.70 -10.64
CA VAL A 66 -16.43 6.02 -9.76
C VAL A 66 -15.13 5.42 -10.28
N ILE A 67 -14.02 6.10 -9.98
CA ILE A 67 -12.66 5.65 -10.31
C ILE A 67 -11.68 6.10 -9.23
N ASP A 68 -10.65 5.33 -8.97
CA ASP A 68 -9.58 5.76 -8.08
C ASP A 68 -8.47 6.55 -8.83
N PRO A 69 -7.65 7.33 -8.11
CA PRO A 69 -6.61 8.16 -8.74
C PRO A 69 -5.59 7.36 -9.55
N THR A 70 -5.26 6.15 -9.12
CA THR A 70 -4.26 5.29 -9.80
C THR A 70 -4.79 4.76 -11.12
N THR A 71 -6.01 4.26 -11.12
CA THR A 71 -6.67 3.76 -12.35
C THR A 71 -6.89 4.90 -13.34
N LEU A 72 -7.33 6.07 -12.85
CA LEU A 72 -7.47 7.25 -13.69
C LEU A 72 -6.13 7.67 -14.30
N TYR A 73 -5.06 7.67 -13.52
CA TYR A 73 -3.72 7.98 -14.03
C TYR A 73 -3.33 7.05 -15.19
N ARG A 74 -3.57 5.74 -15.05
CA ARG A 74 -3.29 4.74 -16.09
C ARG A 74 -4.13 4.99 -17.34
N ALA A 75 -5.44 5.18 -17.20
CA ALA A 75 -6.35 5.47 -18.31
C ALA A 75 -5.94 6.75 -19.05
N ARG A 76 -5.61 7.82 -18.31
CA ARG A 76 -5.14 9.09 -18.88
C ARG A 76 -3.84 8.91 -19.64
N THR A 77 -2.84 8.24 -19.05
CA THR A 77 -1.54 8.07 -19.69
C THR A 77 -1.63 7.24 -20.97
N GLU A 78 -2.44 6.18 -20.97
CA GLU A 78 -2.69 5.39 -22.18
C GLU A 78 -3.39 6.24 -23.24
N TYR A 79 -4.40 7.00 -22.87
CA TYR A 79 -5.11 7.88 -23.82
C TYR A 79 -4.21 8.99 -24.38
N GLN A 80 -3.41 9.66 -23.55
CA GLN A 80 -2.45 10.68 -24.00
C GLN A 80 -1.44 10.09 -25.00
N SER A 81 -0.91 8.91 -24.74
CA SER A 81 0.03 8.23 -25.65
C SER A 81 -0.60 7.94 -27.01
N GLU A 82 -1.87 7.51 -27.01
CA GLU A 82 -2.59 7.27 -28.28
C GLU A 82 -2.93 8.57 -29.02
N PHE A 83 -3.27 9.61 -28.27
CA PHE A 83 -3.54 10.92 -28.82
C PHE A 83 -2.29 11.57 -29.41
N ASP A 84 -1.13 11.46 -28.73
CA ASP A 84 0.16 11.94 -29.23
C ASP A 84 0.58 11.19 -30.51
N ARG A 85 0.27 9.89 -30.59
CA ARG A 85 0.49 9.11 -31.81
C ARG A 85 -0.41 9.60 -32.95
N PHE A 86 -1.68 9.87 -32.65
CA PHE A 86 -2.62 10.43 -33.60
C PHE A 86 -2.11 11.76 -34.16
N LEU A 87 -1.66 12.69 -33.32
CA LEU A 87 -1.14 13.99 -33.76
C LEU A 87 0.11 13.91 -34.65
N LYS A 88 0.92 12.84 -34.49
CA LYS A 88 2.13 12.61 -35.30
C LYS A 88 1.87 11.90 -36.62
N THR A 89 0.70 11.29 -36.76
CA THR A 89 0.34 10.56 -37.96
C THR A 89 -0.08 11.55 -39.05
N GLN A 90 0.37 11.29 -40.29
CA GLN A 90 -0.04 12.11 -41.45
C GLN A 90 -1.52 11.83 -41.77
N HIS A 91 -2.34 12.83 -41.60
CA HIS A 91 -3.79 12.72 -41.86
C HIS A 91 -4.09 12.82 -43.35
N THR A 92 -4.67 11.79 -43.94
CA THR A 92 -5.06 11.74 -45.33
C THR A 92 -6.56 11.90 -45.53
N GLY A 93 -7.32 11.82 -44.45
CA GLY A 93 -8.79 11.90 -44.44
C GLY A 93 -9.33 13.20 -43.86
N SER A 94 -10.65 13.23 -43.65
CA SER A 94 -11.28 14.35 -42.95
C SER A 94 -10.84 14.35 -41.48
N ILE A 95 -10.29 15.47 -41.01
CA ILE A 95 -9.85 15.64 -39.62
C ILE A 95 -10.98 15.37 -38.62
N THR A 96 -12.20 15.69 -38.95
CA THR A 96 -13.39 15.44 -38.12
C THR A 96 -13.69 13.94 -37.96
N PHE A 97 -13.51 13.16 -39.01
CA PHE A 97 -13.67 11.72 -38.94
C PHE A 97 -12.60 11.06 -38.10
N GLU A 98 -11.34 11.46 -38.29
CA GLU A 98 -10.21 10.94 -37.53
C GLU A 98 -10.27 11.37 -36.05
N ALA A 99 -10.71 12.62 -35.76
CA ALA A 99 -11.01 13.08 -34.43
C ALA A 99 -12.07 12.23 -33.73
N THR A 100 -13.13 11.85 -34.44
CA THR A 100 -14.16 10.95 -33.90
C THR A 100 -13.58 9.59 -33.53
N GLN A 101 -12.67 9.05 -34.35
CA GLN A 101 -12.01 7.76 -34.06
C GLN A 101 -11.12 7.81 -32.82
N ILE A 102 -10.32 8.87 -32.62
CA ILE A 102 -9.46 8.97 -31.44
C ILE A 102 -10.29 9.19 -30.16
N MET A 103 -11.40 9.94 -30.22
CA MET A 103 -12.32 10.07 -29.09
C MET A 103 -12.98 8.73 -28.72
N GLU A 104 -13.40 7.95 -29.71
CA GLU A 104 -13.95 6.61 -29.49
C GLU A 104 -12.90 5.64 -28.91
N LYS A 105 -11.64 5.77 -29.33
CA LYS A 105 -10.53 5.03 -28.70
C LYS A 105 -10.35 5.41 -27.24
N GLY A 106 -10.48 6.69 -26.89
CA GLY A 106 -10.48 7.17 -25.51
C GLY A 106 -11.61 6.55 -24.68
N ARG A 107 -12.80 6.43 -25.25
CA ARG A 107 -13.93 5.75 -24.61
C ARG A 107 -13.60 4.28 -24.29
N LYS A 108 -13.02 3.54 -25.25
CA LYS A 108 -12.62 2.13 -25.06
C LYS A 108 -11.52 1.97 -24.01
N ILE A 109 -10.55 2.88 -23.98
CA ILE A 109 -9.50 2.90 -22.96
C ILE A 109 -10.11 3.11 -21.57
N LEU A 110 -10.99 4.10 -21.43
CA LEU A 110 -11.70 4.36 -20.18
C LEU A 110 -12.51 3.15 -19.74
N GLU A 111 -13.25 2.52 -20.65
CA GLU A 111 -14.04 1.33 -20.43
C GLU A 111 -13.19 0.18 -19.87
N LYS A 112 -12.11 -0.16 -20.53
CA LYS A 112 -11.15 -1.20 -20.12
C LYS A 112 -10.65 -0.99 -18.70
N HIS A 113 -10.22 0.24 -18.37
CA HIS A 113 -9.69 0.55 -17.06
C HIS A 113 -10.76 0.55 -15.96
N LEU A 114 -11.97 1.00 -16.29
CA LEU A 114 -13.10 0.96 -15.36
C LEU A 114 -13.54 -0.48 -15.08
N ASP A 115 -13.62 -1.33 -16.09
CA ASP A 115 -14.00 -2.74 -15.92
C ASP A 115 -13.02 -3.46 -15.00
N ALA A 116 -11.71 -3.30 -15.21
CA ALA A 116 -10.69 -3.86 -14.33
C ALA A 116 -10.79 -3.30 -12.90
N PHE A 117 -11.05 -1.99 -12.75
CA PHE A 117 -11.19 -1.35 -11.46
C PHE A 117 -12.42 -1.85 -10.69
N ILE A 118 -13.56 -1.97 -11.35
CA ILE A 118 -14.80 -2.44 -10.71
C ILE A 118 -14.69 -3.89 -10.29
N HIS A 119 -14.06 -4.73 -11.12
CA HIS A 119 -13.92 -6.15 -10.83
C HIS A 119 -12.99 -6.43 -9.65
N ASP A 120 -11.77 -5.90 -9.68
CA ASP A 120 -10.74 -6.28 -8.73
C ASP A 120 -10.31 -5.16 -7.76
N GLY A 121 -10.54 -3.91 -8.13
CA GLY A 121 -9.95 -2.76 -7.47
C GLY A 121 -10.88 -1.94 -6.59
N LEU A 122 -12.18 -1.93 -6.83
CA LEU A 122 -13.09 -1.03 -6.10
C LEU A 122 -13.28 -1.46 -4.65
N CYS A 123 -13.63 -2.73 -4.43
CA CYS A 123 -13.84 -3.29 -3.10
C CYS A 123 -13.01 -4.58 -2.94
N PRO A 124 -11.70 -4.46 -2.71
CA PRO A 124 -10.81 -5.62 -2.57
C PRO A 124 -10.93 -6.32 -1.21
N ASN A 125 -11.72 -5.77 -0.29
CA ASN A 125 -11.94 -6.36 1.02
C ASN A 125 -12.88 -7.56 0.93
N LYS A 126 -12.39 -8.74 1.29
CA LYS A 126 -13.19 -9.97 1.40
C LYS A 126 -13.97 -10.04 2.72
N CYS A 127 -13.52 -9.30 3.72
CA CYS A 127 -14.15 -9.13 5.04
C CYS A 127 -13.86 -7.73 5.54
N GLY A 128 -14.53 -7.31 6.61
CA GLY A 128 -14.36 -5.98 7.18
C GLY A 128 -15.02 -4.87 6.36
N LEU A 129 -14.83 -3.64 6.78
CA LEU A 129 -15.41 -2.42 6.21
C LEU A 129 -14.30 -1.58 5.58
N LEU A 130 -14.36 -1.33 4.26
CA LEU A 130 -13.40 -0.47 3.59
C LEU A 130 -14.05 0.86 3.20
N ASN A 131 -13.55 1.96 3.76
CA ASN A 131 -13.86 3.31 3.35
C ASN A 131 -12.70 3.87 2.53
N ARG A 132 -12.92 4.11 1.23
CA ARG A 132 -11.87 4.61 0.35
C ARG A 132 -12.27 5.86 -0.40
N ARG A 133 -11.28 6.67 -0.74
CA ARG A 133 -11.47 7.86 -1.55
C ARG A 133 -11.50 7.50 -3.04
N VAL A 134 -12.58 7.88 -3.69
CA VAL A 134 -12.74 7.71 -5.14
C VAL A 134 -13.17 9.04 -5.78
N MET A 135 -12.96 9.15 -7.07
CA MET A 135 -13.49 10.24 -7.88
C MET A 135 -14.88 9.85 -8.41
N ASP A 136 -15.85 10.70 -8.19
CA ASP A 136 -17.15 10.62 -8.84
C ASP A 136 -17.05 11.17 -10.26
N CYS A 137 -17.29 10.32 -11.25
CA CYS A 137 -17.18 10.64 -12.68
C CYS A 137 -18.32 11.54 -13.18
N ILE A 138 -19.37 11.71 -12.39
CA ILE A 138 -20.52 12.53 -12.76
C ILE A 138 -20.29 13.98 -12.28
N SER A 139 -20.00 14.13 -11.00
CA SER A 139 -19.80 15.43 -10.35
C SER A 139 -18.38 15.97 -10.49
N CYS A 140 -17.42 15.15 -10.96
CA CYS A 140 -15.99 15.47 -11.00
C CYS A 140 -15.40 15.85 -9.63
N ARG A 141 -15.94 15.26 -8.55
CA ARG A 141 -15.51 15.52 -7.18
C ARG A 141 -15.11 14.23 -6.48
N TYR A 142 -14.18 14.33 -5.54
CA TYR A 142 -13.86 13.19 -4.68
C TYR A 142 -14.99 12.94 -3.70
N LYS A 143 -15.29 11.65 -3.50
CA LYS A 143 -16.22 11.17 -2.47
C LYS A 143 -15.63 9.95 -1.75
N ILE A 144 -16.20 9.64 -0.61
CA ILE A 144 -15.92 8.38 0.10
C ILE A 144 -16.85 7.32 -0.47
N TYR A 145 -16.26 6.21 -0.87
CA TYR A 145 -16.98 5.00 -1.28
C TYR A 145 -16.86 3.97 -0.17
N ILE A 146 -17.99 3.43 0.25
CA ILE A 146 -18.07 2.45 1.32
C ILE A 146 -18.23 1.07 0.69
N CYS A 147 -17.27 0.18 0.98
CA CYS A 147 -17.31 -1.22 0.61
C CYS A 147 -17.63 -2.05 1.85
N PRO A 148 -18.88 -2.48 2.03
CA PRO A 148 -19.24 -3.34 3.14
C PRO A 148 -18.59 -4.71 2.98
N SER A 149 -18.48 -5.45 4.08
CA SER A 149 -18.07 -6.85 4.03
C SER A 149 -19.03 -7.66 3.15
N PRO A 150 -18.55 -8.48 2.23
CA PRO A 150 -19.41 -9.39 1.46
C PRO A 150 -20.19 -10.38 2.32
N THR A 151 -19.66 -10.71 3.50
CA THR A 151 -20.31 -11.61 4.48
C THR A 151 -21.18 -10.88 5.49
N GLY A 152 -21.20 -9.53 5.47
CA GLY A 152 -21.84 -8.69 6.48
C GLY A 152 -21.14 -8.69 7.85
N GLN A 153 -20.05 -9.43 8.01
CA GLN A 153 -19.28 -9.54 9.24
C GLN A 153 -18.03 -8.67 9.22
N GLN A 154 -17.72 -8.05 10.33
CA GLN A 154 -16.44 -7.33 10.52
C GLN A 154 -15.33 -8.29 10.94
N ASP A 155 -15.68 -9.42 11.54
CA ASP A 155 -14.77 -10.48 11.93
C ASP A 155 -14.30 -11.24 10.68
N CYS A 156 -12.99 -11.32 10.52
CA CYS A 156 -12.32 -11.93 9.39
C CYS A 156 -11.81 -13.34 9.69
N GLY A 157 -12.25 -13.93 10.80
CA GLY A 157 -12.00 -15.31 11.16
C GLY A 157 -10.94 -15.51 12.22
N GLU A 158 -10.64 -16.78 12.44
CA GLU A 158 -9.71 -17.25 13.46
C GLU A 158 -8.51 -17.94 12.83
N TYR A 159 -7.31 -17.66 13.37
CA TYR A 159 -6.05 -18.20 12.87
C TYR A 159 -5.32 -18.90 14.01
N PRO A 160 -5.02 -20.21 13.90
CA PRO A 160 -4.20 -20.91 14.88
C PRO A 160 -2.74 -20.45 14.75
N VAL A 161 -2.14 -20.15 15.90
CA VAL A 161 -0.71 -19.82 16.02
C VAL A 161 -0.10 -20.79 17.02
N GLN A 162 1.02 -21.40 16.66
CA GLN A 162 1.74 -22.33 17.53
C GLN A 162 3.14 -21.78 17.81
N ALA A 163 3.57 -21.85 19.05
CA ALA A 163 4.91 -21.50 19.47
C ALA A 163 5.41 -22.44 20.56
N GLU A 164 6.72 -22.51 20.75
CA GLU A 164 7.35 -23.24 21.83
C GLU A 164 7.60 -22.32 23.04
N GLU A 165 7.62 -22.87 24.25
CA GLU A 165 7.97 -22.13 25.46
C GLU A 165 9.39 -21.53 25.34
N GLY A 166 9.54 -20.26 25.68
CA GLY A 166 10.76 -19.46 25.46
C GLY A 166 10.96 -18.99 24.02
N GLY A 167 10.10 -19.39 23.08
CA GLY A 167 10.12 -18.99 21.66
C GLY A 167 9.44 -17.66 21.39
N GLN A 168 9.10 -17.44 20.12
CA GLN A 168 8.45 -16.22 19.63
C GLN A 168 7.18 -16.56 18.87
N ALA A 169 6.17 -15.68 18.94
CA ALA A 169 5.03 -15.70 18.05
C ALA A 169 4.82 -14.32 17.40
N VAL A 170 4.47 -14.31 16.12
CA VAL A 170 4.16 -13.07 15.39
C VAL A 170 2.67 -13.05 15.08
N LEU A 171 1.98 -12.05 15.60
CA LEU A 171 0.57 -11.79 15.32
C LEU A 171 0.50 -10.71 14.22
N ASN A 172 0.25 -11.12 13.00
CA ASN A 172 0.18 -10.19 11.86
C ASN A 172 -1.27 -9.93 11.44
N CYS A 173 -1.73 -8.73 11.70
CA CYS A 173 -3.09 -8.25 11.45
C CYS A 173 -3.27 -7.60 10.07
N PHE A 174 -2.20 -7.50 9.27
CA PHE A 174 -2.21 -6.77 8.02
C PHE A 174 -2.93 -7.50 6.89
N LEU A 175 -3.81 -6.75 6.21
CA LEU A 175 -4.31 -7.12 4.88
C LEU A 175 -3.99 -6.01 3.86
N PRO A 176 -3.72 -6.35 2.59
CA PRO A 176 -3.31 -5.36 1.58
C PRO A 176 -4.26 -4.17 1.42
N TRP A 177 -5.57 -4.39 1.62
CA TRP A 177 -6.58 -3.35 1.49
C TRP A 177 -6.59 -2.33 2.65
N HIS A 178 -5.95 -2.63 3.81
CA HIS A 178 -5.83 -1.67 4.92
C HIS A 178 -5.13 -0.38 4.49
N ARG A 179 -4.23 -0.44 3.50
CA ARG A 179 -3.57 0.75 2.91
C ARG A 179 -4.50 1.68 2.15
N LEU A 180 -5.70 1.22 1.82
CA LEU A 180 -6.69 2.01 1.09
C LEU A 180 -7.66 2.76 2.02
N LEU A 181 -7.61 2.48 3.32
CA LEU A 181 -8.42 3.15 4.32
C LEU A 181 -8.06 4.63 4.40
N LEU A 182 -9.07 5.43 4.68
CA LEU A 182 -8.90 6.86 4.91
C LEU A 182 -8.46 7.15 6.34
N GLY A 183 -7.59 8.14 6.47
CA GLY A 183 -7.06 8.56 7.78
C GLY A 183 -5.86 7.72 8.21
N THR A 184 -5.63 7.69 9.52
CA THR A 184 -4.58 6.91 10.17
C THR A 184 -5.24 5.97 11.17
N PRO A 185 -5.83 4.85 10.72
CA PRO A 185 -6.37 3.86 11.63
C PRO A 185 -5.22 3.20 12.41
N GLU A 186 -5.54 2.70 13.62
CA GLU A 186 -4.59 2.08 14.52
C GLU A 186 -5.01 0.63 14.79
N TYR A 187 -4.03 -0.24 15.00
CA TYR A 187 -4.24 -1.64 15.36
C TYR A 187 -4.35 -1.74 16.88
N HIS A 188 -5.46 -2.27 17.35
CA HIS A 188 -5.74 -2.53 18.75
C HIS A 188 -5.62 -4.02 19.00
N TYR A 189 -4.63 -4.42 19.78
CA TYR A 189 -4.45 -5.79 20.21
C TYR A 189 -5.00 -5.97 21.63
N SER A 190 -5.73 -7.05 21.81
CA SER A 190 -6.26 -7.49 23.12
C SER A 190 -6.07 -8.99 23.27
N TRP A 191 -6.08 -9.45 24.52
CA TRP A 191 -5.78 -10.82 24.88
C TRP A 191 -6.70 -11.32 25.99
N ALA A 192 -7.09 -12.59 25.89
CA ALA A 192 -7.74 -13.35 26.95
C ALA A 192 -6.94 -14.64 27.22
N PRO A 193 -6.53 -14.88 28.49
CA PRO A 193 -5.80 -16.08 28.84
C PRO A 193 -6.70 -17.32 28.83
N GLY A 194 -6.08 -18.48 28.63
CA GLY A 194 -6.74 -19.77 28.73
C GLY A 194 -6.54 -20.64 27.50
N GLU A 195 -7.23 -21.77 27.47
CA GLU A 195 -7.14 -22.70 26.35
C GLU A 195 -7.85 -22.10 25.13
N PRO A 196 -7.14 -21.86 24.00
CA PRO A 196 -7.73 -21.17 22.86
C PRO A 196 -8.86 -22.00 22.23
N GLY A 197 -9.94 -21.30 21.81
CA GLY A 197 -11.06 -21.91 21.10
C GLY A 197 -12.07 -22.66 21.98
N THR A 198 -11.92 -22.69 23.31
CA THR A 198 -12.82 -23.45 24.21
C THR A 198 -14.06 -22.68 24.66
N LYS A 199 -14.06 -21.37 24.55
CA LYS A 199 -15.18 -20.50 25.01
C LYS A 199 -15.49 -19.43 23.97
N THR A 200 -16.79 -19.12 23.84
CA THR A 200 -17.23 -17.87 23.21
C THR A 200 -16.84 -16.71 24.14
N LEU A 201 -15.79 -15.96 23.75
CA LEU A 201 -15.28 -14.85 24.54
C LEU A 201 -16.20 -13.62 24.40
N ALA A 202 -16.63 -13.05 25.53
CA ALA A 202 -17.26 -11.75 25.55
C ALA A 202 -16.17 -10.65 25.42
N GLU A 203 -16.59 -9.47 24.98
CA GLU A 203 -15.67 -8.30 24.86
C GLU A 203 -15.04 -7.94 26.23
N SER A 204 -15.76 -8.17 27.31
CA SER A 204 -15.31 -7.95 28.69
C SER A 204 -14.17 -8.88 29.13
N ASP A 205 -13.99 -10.02 28.46
CA ASP A 205 -12.98 -11.02 28.83
C ASP A 205 -11.61 -10.67 28.26
N LEU A 206 -11.58 -9.76 27.27
CA LEU A 206 -10.39 -9.32 26.58
C LEU A 206 -9.71 -8.15 27.30
N LYS A 207 -8.46 -8.31 27.64
CA LYS A 207 -7.63 -7.25 28.22
C LYS A 207 -6.87 -6.55 27.09
N ALA A 208 -6.88 -5.21 27.11
CA ALA A 208 -6.07 -4.44 26.16
C ALA A 208 -4.58 -4.76 26.32
N LEU A 209 -3.91 -5.07 25.23
CA LEU A 209 -2.48 -5.39 25.18
C LEU A 209 -1.67 -4.17 24.69
N VAL A 210 -1.95 -3.73 23.47
CA VAL A 210 -1.24 -2.61 22.85
C VAL A 210 -2.09 -1.96 21.75
N VAL A 211 -1.92 -0.65 21.58
CA VAL A 211 -2.43 0.13 20.44
C VAL A 211 -1.23 0.66 19.67
N THR A 212 -1.17 0.39 18.38
CA THR A 212 0.00 0.71 17.55
C THR A 212 -0.41 1.03 16.10
N ALA A 213 0.44 1.76 15.40
CA ALA A 213 0.34 1.94 13.95
C ALA A 213 0.89 0.72 13.17
N ASP A 214 1.69 -0.11 13.84
CA ASP A 214 2.26 -1.32 13.26
C ASP A 214 1.22 -2.43 13.20
N SER A 215 1.13 -3.08 12.06
CA SER A 215 0.17 -4.14 11.79
C SER A 215 0.54 -5.49 12.40
N SER A 216 1.70 -5.62 13.01
CA SER A 216 2.17 -6.86 13.62
C SER A 216 2.74 -6.61 15.01
N VAL A 217 2.49 -7.57 15.90
CA VAL A 217 3.06 -7.63 17.24
C VAL A 217 3.87 -8.91 17.37
N VAL A 218 5.06 -8.81 17.94
CA VAL A 218 5.93 -9.94 18.23
C VAL A 218 5.88 -10.21 19.74
N LEU A 219 5.46 -11.40 20.11
CA LEU A 219 5.50 -11.92 21.47
C LEU A 219 6.81 -12.68 21.63
N ASN A 220 7.65 -12.26 22.55
CA ASN A 220 8.98 -12.83 22.78
C ASN A 220 9.02 -13.61 24.08
N GLN A 221 9.86 -14.66 24.15
CA GLN A 221 10.08 -15.45 25.37
C GLN A 221 8.77 -15.97 25.98
N LEU A 222 7.93 -16.54 25.11
CA LEU A 222 6.59 -16.99 25.47
C LEU A 222 6.60 -17.97 26.63
N HIS A 223 5.72 -17.76 27.59
CA HIS A 223 5.42 -18.66 28.69
C HIS A 223 4.11 -19.40 28.46
N LEU A 224 3.91 -20.53 29.15
CA LEU A 224 2.70 -21.35 28.99
C LEU A 224 1.41 -20.60 29.40
N ASP A 225 1.50 -19.67 30.31
CA ASP A 225 0.40 -18.83 30.79
C ASP A 225 0.01 -17.72 29.80
N GLU A 226 0.85 -17.44 28.80
CA GLU A 226 0.56 -16.50 27.71
C GLU A 226 -0.21 -17.14 26.55
N GLN A 227 -0.43 -18.46 26.59
CA GLN A 227 -1.36 -19.08 25.65
C GLN A 227 -2.76 -18.49 25.84
N GLY A 228 -3.51 -18.41 24.75
CA GLY A 228 -4.85 -17.85 24.79
C GLY A 228 -5.35 -17.33 23.49
N THR A 229 -6.41 -16.55 23.58
CA THR A 229 -7.04 -15.93 22.43
C THR A 229 -6.60 -14.46 22.33
N TYR A 230 -5.95 -14.13 21.23
CA TYR A 230 -5.55 -12.76 20.91
C TYR A 230 -6.48 -12.22 19.84
N ARG A 231 -6.92 -11.00 20.01
CA ARG A 231 -7.75 -10.31 19.03
C ARG A 231 -7.05 -9.05 18.54
N CYS A 232 -7.00 -8.87 17.25
CA CYS A 232 -6.57 -7.63 16.65
C CYS A 232 -7.76 -6.97 15.96
N SER A 233 -7.98 -5.69 16.20
CA SER A 233 -8.95 -4.87 15.48
C SER A 233 -8.27 -3.61 14.91
N LEU A 234 -8.68 -3.23 13.69
CA LEU A 234 -8.23 -2.00 13.03
C LEU A 234 -9.29 -0.94 13.22
N GLN A 235 -8.98 0.10 13.96
CA GLN A 235 -9.94 1.12 14.36
C GLN A 235 -9.54 2.51 13.86
N GLY A 236 -10.54 3.26 13.42
CA GLY A 236 -10.38 4.68 13.13
C GLY A 236 -10.45 5.53 14.40
N ARG A 237 -9.95 6.76 14.34
CA ARG A 237 -9.97 7.72 15.45
C ARG A 237 -11.37 8.03 16.01
N ASN A 238 -12.41 7.83 15.21
CA ASN A 238 -13.81 7.98 15.61
C ASN A 238 -14.42 6.73 16.24
N GLY A 239 -13.62 5.70 16.53
CA GLY A 239 -14.08 4.43 17.10
C GLY A 239 -14.69 3.47 16.07
N THR A 240 -14.69 3.80 14.78
CA THR A 240 -15.18 2.87 13.74
C THR A 240 -14.23 1.68 13.66
N ASN A 241 -14.76 0.47 13.87
CA ASN A 241 -14.03 -0.78 13.65
C ASN A 241 -14.13 -1.17 12.16
N PHE A 242 -12.97 -1.18 11.46
CA PHE A 242 -12.90 -1.55 10.06
C PHE A 242 -12.66 -3.03 9.83
N TYR A 243 -11.95 -3.67 10.77
CA TYR A 243 -11.49 -5.04 10.62
C TYR A 243 -11.21 -5.65 11.99
N GLN A 244 -11.47 -6.94 12.11
CA GLN A 244 -11.16 -7.72 13.31
C GLN A 244 -10.72 -9.11 12.91
N VAL A 245 -9.74 -9.66 13.63
CA VAL A 245 -9.23 -11.02 13.46
C VAL A 245 -8.84 -11.59 14.82
N THR A 246 -9.01 -12.88 14.97
CA THR A 246 -8.68 -13.62 16.19
C THR A 246 -7.52 -14.58 15.93
N PHE A 247 -6.52 -14.59 16.83
CA PHE A 247 -5.42 -15.53 16.82
C PHE A 247 -5.55 -16.46 18.01
N LEU A 248 -5.48 -17.76 17.77
CA LEU A 248 -5.56 -18.80 18.78
C LEU A 248 -4.13 -19.28 19.07
N LEU A 249 -3.48 -18.69 20.08
CA LEU A 249 -2.09 -19.00 20.42
C LEU A 249 -2.03 -20.18 21.38
N THR A 250 -1.35 -21.24 20.92
CA THR A 250 -0.99 -22.43 21.73
C THR A 250 0.52 -22.43 21.97
N VAL A 251 0.92 -22.53 23.24
CA VAL A 251 2.33 -22.63 23.63
C VAL A 251 2.62 -24.06 24.06
N THR A 252 3.56 -24.73 23.37
CA THR A 252 3.98 -26.09 23.69
C THR A 252 5.23 -26.10 24.55
N ARG A 253 5.26 -26.97 25.56
CA ARG A 253 6.45 -27.16 26.38
C ARG A 253 7.59 -27.69 25.54
N LEU A 254 8.79 -27.17 25.77
CA LEU A 254 10.00 -27.81 25.28
C LEU A 254 10.07 -29.26 25.81
N PRO A 255 10.37 -30.24 24.93
CA PRO A 255 10.61 -31.58 25.40
C PRO A 255 11.71 -31.55 26.47
N ALA A 256 11.44 -32.10 27.66
CA ALA A 256 12.43 -32.18 28.71
C ALA A 256 13.72 -32.72 28.09
N GLN A 257 14.79 -31.95 28.09
CA GLN A 257 16.09 -32.46 27.67
C GLN A 257 16.39 -33.64 28.56
N THR A 258 16.20 -34.84 28.06
CA THR A 258 16.71 -36.04 28.68
C THR A 258 18.18 -35.77 28.95
N HIS A 259 18.55 -35.70 30.23
CA HIS A 259 19.91 -35.47 30.67
C HIS A 259 20.86 -36.19 29.70
N ARG A 260 21.48 -35.47 28.80
CA ARG A 260 22.64 -35.99 28.11
C ARG A 260 23.59 -36.32 29.23
N HIS A 261 23.82 -37.65 29.46
CA HIS A 261 24.92 -38.09 30.28
C HIS A 261 26.12 -37.24 29.87
N PHE A 262 26.60 -36.41 30.80
CA PHE A 262 27.89 -35.77 30.62
C PHE A 262 28.85 -36.92 30.34
N ILE A 263 29.27 -37.04 29.10
CA ILE A 263 30.42 -37.86 28.74
C ILE A 263 31.56 -37.09 29.43
N THR A 264 31.94 -37.56 30.62
CA THR A 264 33.16 -37.12 31.28
C THR A 264 34.27 -37.40 30.29
N LEU A 265 34.81 -36.35 29.64
CA LEU A 265 36.02 -36.51 28.86
C LEU A 265 37.06 -37.12 29.79
N PRO A 266 37.78 -38.19 29.37
CA PRO A 266 38.87 -38.72 30.12
C PRO A 266 39.88 -37.58 30.38
N SER A 267 40.33 -37.43 31.64
CA SER A 267 41.33 -36.46 32.02
C SER A 267 42.55 -36.64 31.13
N PRO A 268 43.09 -35.55 30.53
CA PRO A 268 44.32 -35.64 29.77
C PRO A 268 45.48 -36.14 30.67
N PRO A 269 46.39 -36.95 30.10
CA PRO A 269 47.57 -37.41 30.83
C PRO A 269 48.45 -36.21 31.26
N PRO A 270 49.12 -36.28 32.41
CA PRO A 270 50.03 -35.20 32.85
C PRO A 270 51.32 -35.28 32.01
N GLY A 271 51.58 -34.25 31.22
CA GLY A 271 52.86 -34.16 30.54
C GLY A 271 52.85 -33.27 29.30
N ASP A 272 53.69 -32.26 29.39
CA ASP A 272 54.39 -31.50 28.36
C ASP A 272 53.70 -30.30 27.69
N ASN A 273 54.26 -29.13 28.10
CA ASN A 273 54.46 -27.89 27.37
C ASN A 273 53.51 -27.58 26.20
N TYR A 274 52.34 -27.05 26.47
CA TYR A 274 51.59 -26.35 25.46
C TYR A 274 51.95 -24.87 25.46
N SER A 275 52.53 -24.42 24.33
CA SER A 275 52.57 -23.02 23.96
C SER A 275 51.16 -22.43 23.93
N PRO A 276 50.94 -21.20 24.46
CA PRO A 276 49.62 -20.59 24.41
C PRO A 276 49.23 -20.37 22.95
N PHE A 277 48.11 -21.00 22.55
CA PHE A 277 47.45 -20.75 21.28
C PHE A 277 47.08 -19.27 21.25
N GLN A 278 47.74 -18.50 20.38
CA GLN A 278 47.43 -17.10 20.15
C GLN A 278 45.99 -17.02 19.65
N THR A 279 45.13 -16.43 20.50
CA THR A 279 43.74 -16.16 20.15
C THR A 279 43.71 -15.16 18.99
N THR A 280 42.81 -15.40 18.03
CA THR A 280 42.54 -14.55 16.85
C THR A 280 42.17 -13.10 17.18
N GLU A 281 42.07 -12.73 18.43
CA GLU A 281 41.82 -11.36 18.92
C GLU A 281 43.02 -10.42 18.67
N ASP A 282 44.25 -10.92 18.71
CA ASP A 282 45.46 -10.08 18.54
C ASP A 282 45.62 -9.59 17.07
N LEU A 283 44.95 -10.20 16.10
CA LEU A 283 44.99 -9.78 14.69
C LEU A 283 43.85 -8.79 14.35
N LEU A 284 42.75 -8.79 15.10
CA LEU A 284 41.58 -7.99 14.80
C LEU A 284 41.80 -6.50 15.11
N VAL A 285 42.52 -6.21 16.19
CA VAL A 285 42.84 -4.83 16.63
C VAL A 285 43.70 -4.08 15.59
N PRO A 286 44.82 -4.65 15.06
CA PRO A 286 45.62 -3.95 14.06
C PRO A 286 44.90 -3.81 12.70
N VAL A 287 44.02 -4.75 12.32
CA VAL A 287 43.24 -4.64 11.08
C VAL A 287 42.25 -3.49 11.16
N ILE A 288 41.51 -3.35 12.29
CA ILE A 288 40.58 -2.24 12.50
C ILE A 288 41.33 -0.89 12.50
N ALA A 289 42.51 -0.83 13.12
CA ALA A 289 43.31 0.39 13.15
C ALA A 289 43.76 0.83 11.76
N VAL A 290 44.17 -0.11 10.90
CA VAL A 290 44.59 0.19 9.52
C VAL A 290 43.39 0.65 8.67
N VAL A 291 42.26 -0.01 8.77
CA VAL A 291 41.03 0.36 8.01
C VAL A 291 40.53 1.75 8.41
N SER A 292 40.55 2.07 9.70
CA SER A 292 40.14 3.39 10.20
C SER A 292 41.10 4.51 9.75
N ALA A 293 42.43 4.25 9.75
CA ALA A 293 43.42 5.21 9.29
C ALA A 293 43.29 5.49 7.78
N LEU A 294 43.02 4.47 6.98
CA LEU A 294 42.79 4.62 5.54
C LEU A 294 41.53 5.41 5.20
N SER A 295 40.45 5.21 5.97
CA SER A 295 39.21 5.95 5.76
C SER A 295 39.33 7.44 6.10
N VAL A 296 40.09 7.78 7.15
CA VAL A 296 40.40 9.18 7.49
C VAL A 296 41.28 9.84 6.44
N ALA A 297 42.29 9.16 5.94
CA ALA A 297 43.17 9.68 4.89
C ALA A 297 42.42 9.91 3.56
N ALA A 298 41.50 9.00 3.21
CA ALA A 298 40.64 9.15 2.02
C ALA A 298 39.68 10.33 2.14
N SER A 299 39.10 10.56 3.29
CA SER A 299 38.20 11.70 3.54
C SER A 299 38.94 13.05 3.51
N MET A 300 40.14 13.12 4.08
CA MET A 300 40.99 14.32 3.98
C MET A 300 41.49 14.60 2.56
N GLY A 301 41.82 13.56 1.80
CA GLY A 301 42.20 13.70 0.37
C GLY A 301 41.05 14.25 -0.48
N LEU A 302 39.82 13.84 -0.21
CA LEU A 302 38.67 14.28 -0.96
C LEU A 302 38.32 15.76 -0.70
N THR A 303 38.53 16.23 0.53
CA THR A 303 38.29 17.65 0.89
C THR A 303 39.33 18.60 0.31
N VAL A 304 40.56 18.13 0.07
CA VAL A 304 41.64 18.93 -0.58
C VAL A 304 41.45 19.00 -2.10
N VAL A 305 40.81 18.01 -2.73
CA VAL A 305 40.57 17.98 -4.19
C VAL A 305 39.31 18.74 -4.59
N LEU A 306 38.33 18.88 -3.69
CA LEU A 306 37.05 19.53 -3.94
C LEU A 306 36.94 20.98 -3.39
N GLY A 307 37.94 21.47 -2.65
CA GLY A 307 38.08 22.86 -2.20
C GLY A 307 39.15 23.57 -3.03
#